data_b71b7773660dfedbe01545790532b2b4
#
_entry.id   b71b7773660dfedbe01545790532b2b4
#
_cell.length_a   1.000
_cell.length_b   1.000
_cell.length_c   1.000
_cell.angle_alpha   90.00
_cell.angle_beta   90.00
_cell.angle_gamma   90.00
#
_symmetry.space_group_name_H-M   'P 1'
#
loop_
_entity.id
_entity.type
_entity.pdbx_description
1 polymer ?
#
loop_
_entity_poly.entity_id
_entity_poly.type
_entity_poly.pdbx_seq_one_letter_code
_entity_poly.pdbx_strand_id
1 'polypeptide(L)'
;MERFGVTAVPWAERHDVAASLLVNTTPLGMHGKAEDRSPYDFDRAPAPADGGVPVAYDIVYNPLRTLFLREAQARGWATISGLEMFFRQGEAQFRLWTGQDMPQAARLALEHQLGAARA
;
A
#
# COMPACT_ATOMS: atom_id res chain seq x y z
N MET A 1 9.91 21.16 -7.74
CA MET A 1 10.02 19.69 -7.89
C MET A 1 11.01 19.21 -8.93
N GLU A 2 11.68 20.13 -9.57
CA GLU A 2 12.75 19.79 -10.54
C GLU A 2 13.86 18.92 -9.92
N ARG A 3 14.12 19.09 -8.62
CA ARG A 3 15.22 18.41 -7.93
C ARG A 3 15.17 16.86 -7.99
N PHE A 4 13.98 16.28 -8.11
CA PHE A 4 13.80 14.83 -8.09
C PHE A 4 13.21 14.27 -9.40
N GLY A 5 12.99 15.12 -10.40
CA GLY A 5 12.42 14.67 -11.66
C GLY A 5 10.98 14.14 -11.56
N VAL A 6 10.23 14.59 -10.55
CA VAL A 6 8.83 14.17 -10.35
C VAL A 6 7.87 15.29 -10.75
N THR A 7 6.69 14.91 -11.21
CA THR A 7 5.61 15.83 -11.54
C THR A 7 4.59 15.87 -10.40
N ALA A 8 4.30 17.08 -9.93
CA ALA A 8 3.21 17.28 -8.97
C ALA A 8 1.90 17.47 -9.72
N VAL A 9 0.86 16.79 -9.25
CA VAL A 9 -0.49 16.89 -9.79
C VAL A 9 -1.41 17.37 -8.67
N PRO A 10 -2.30 18.34 -8.92
CA PRO A 10 -3.30 18.75 -7.94
C PRO A 10 -4.12 17.53 -7.48
N TRP A 11 -4.49 17.50 -6.21
CA TRP A 11 -5.25 16.37 -5.65
C TRP A 11 -6.54 16.07 -6.42
N ALA A 12 -7.24 17.11 -6.87
CA ALA A 12 -8.48 16.97 -7.63
C ALA A 12 -8.28 16.28 -8.98
N GLU A 13 -7.08 16.35 -9.54
CA GLU A 13 -6.74 15.81 -10.86
C GLU A 13 -6.07 14.42 -10.79
N ARG A 14 -6.01 13.80 -9.60
CA ARG A 14 -5.30 12.52 -9.42
C ARG A 14 -5.86 11.37 -10.27
N HIS A 15 -7.13 11.44 -10.64
CA HIS A 15 -7.78 10.44 -11.49
C HIS A 15 -7.53 10.64 -12.99
N ASP A 16 -6.90 11.75 -13.36
CA ASP A 16 -6.62 12.05 -14.78
C ASP A 16 -5.29 11.47 -15.25
N VAL A 17 -4.52 10.89 -14.34
CA VAL A 17 -3.19 10.33 -14.61
C VAL A 17 -3.28 8.82 -14.72
N ALA A 18 -2.89 8.27 -15.88
CA ALA A 18 -2.75 6.83 -16.04
C ALA A 18 -1.51 6.33 -15.27
N ALA A 19 -1.66 5.24 -14.53
CA ALA A 19 -0.59 4.68 -13.71
C ALA A 19 -0.54 3.15 -13.84
N SER A 20 0.66 2.62 -14.02
CA SER A 20 0.91 1.18 -13.92
C SER A 20 1.12 0.73 -12.47
N LEU A 21 1.55 1.66 -11.60
CA LEU A 21 1.69 1.48 -10.16
C LEU A 21 1.09 2.70 -9.46
N LEU A 22 0.12 2.46 -8.60
CA LEU A 22 -0.51 3.48 -7.77
C LEU A 22 -0.23 3.18 -6.31
N VAL A 23 0.36 4.13 -5.58
CA VAL A 23 0.75 3.94 -4.18
C VAL A 23 -0.03 4.89 -3.29
N ASN A 24 -0.72 4.34 -2.28
CA ASN A 24 -1.30 5.16 -1.21
C ASN A 24 -0.24 5.43 -0.15
N THR A 25 0.14 6.69 -0.02
CA THR A 25 1.03 7.18 1.03
C THR A 25 0.31 8.07 2.04
N THR A 26 -1.02 8.11 1.98
CA THR A 26 -1.87 8.85 2.92
C THR A 26 -2.27 7.95 4.10
N PRO A 27 -2.76 8.51 5.22
CA PRO A 27 -3.29 7.69 6.31
C PRO A 27 -4.72 7.18 6.06
N LEU A 28 -5.31 7.47 4.90
CA LEU A 28 -6.67 7.00 4.59
C LEU A 28 -6.70 5.48 4.49
N GLY A 29 -7.64 4.88 5.18
CA GLY A 29 -7.76 3.42 5.31
C GLY A 29 -7.12 2.85 6.57
N MET A 30 -6.39 3.65 7.35
CA MET A 30 -5.69 3.20 8.56
C MET A 30 -6.68 2.89 9.70
N HIS A 31 -6.42 1.79 10.41
CA HIS A 31 -7.20 1.39 11.58
C HIS A 31 -7.32 2.51 12.61
N GLY A 32 -8.53 2.72 13.11
CA GLY A 32 -8.84 3.71 14.12
C GLY A 32 -8.89 5.16 13.65
N LYS A 33 -8.61 5.43 12.38
CA LYS A 33 -8.64 6.80 11.83
C LYS A 33 -9.61 6.96 10.67
N ALA A 34 -9.41 6.20 9.61
CA ALA A 34 -10.15 6.38 8.38
C ALA A 34 -10.30 5.06 7.61
N GLU A 35 -10.67 3.97 8.31
CA GLU A 35 -10.77 2.62 7.73
C GLU A 35 -11.79 2.53 6.60
N ASP A 36 -12.82 3.36 6.63
CA ASP A 36 -13.90 3.42 5.65
C ASP A 36 -13.62 4.41 4.50
N ARG A 37 -12.37 4.88 4.37
CA ARG A 37 -12.00 5.87 3.37
C ARG A 37 -10.87 5.37 2.48
N SER A 38 -10.96 5.72 1.19
CA SER A 38 -9.92 5.48 0.20
C SER A 38 -9.49 6.81 -0.44
N PRO A 39 -8.20 7.01 -0.74
CA PRO A 39 -7.75 8.22 -1.42
C PRO A 39 -8.06 8.23 -2.92
N TYR A 40 -8.58 7.14 -3.48
CA TYR A 40 -8.71 6.98 -4.91
C TYR A 40 -9.99 6.24 -5.27
N ASP A 41 -10.65 6.72 -6.31
CA ASP A 41 -11.84 6.08 -6.90
C ASP A 41 -11.42 5.27 -8.13
N PHE A 42 -11.38 3.96 -7.99
CA PHE A 42 -10.94 3.05 -9.05
C PHE A 42 -11.90 2.99 -10.24
N ASP A 43 -13.15 3.41 -10.09
CA ASP A 43 -14.10 3.52 -11.21
C ASP A 43 -13.72 4.65 -12.16
N ARG A 44 -12.93 5.62 -11.68
CA ARG A 44 -12.45 6.75 -12.48
C ARG A 44 -11.02 6.54 -13.00
N ALA A 45 -10.42 5.42 -12.72
CA ALA A 45 -9.03 5.15 -13.13
C ALA A 45 -8.92 5.06 -14.66
N PRO A 46 -7.99 5.81 -15.30
CA PRO A 46 -7.69 5.61 -16.71
C PRO A 46 -7.06 4.22 -16.93
N ALA A 47 -7.21 3.69 -18.15
CA ALA A 47 -6.49 2.47 -18.53
C ALA A 47 -4.97 2.70 -18.40
N PRO A 48 -4.20 1.71 -17.92
CA PRO A 48 -2.74 1.85 -17.84
C PRO A 48 -2.15 2.03 -19.23
N ALA A 49 -1.15 2.93 -19.32
CA ALA A 49 -0.53 3.30 -20.59
C ALA A 49 0.14 2.12 -21.29
N ASP A 50 0.65 1.14 -20.51
CA ASP A 50 1.31 -0.06 -21.04
C ASP A 50 0.33 -1.19 -21.42
N GLY A 51 -0.97 -1.00 -21.21
CA GLY A 51 -1.98 -2.02 -21.48
C GLY A 51 -1.94 -3.24 -20.57
N GLY A 52 -1.08 -3.24 -19.54
CA GLY A 52 -0.94 -4.32 -18.58
C GLY A 52 -1.93 -4.27 -17.42
N VAL A 53 -1.74 -5.17 -16.46
CA VAL A 53 -2.50 -5.16 -15.21
C VAL A 53 -1.85 -4.15 -14.26
N PRO A 54 -2.56 -3.09 -13.86
CA PRO A 54 -2.01 -2.12 -12.92
C PRO A 54 -1.91 -2.69 -11.51
N VAL A 55 -1.03 -2.12 -10.70
CA VAL A 55 -0.77 -2.53 -9.34
C VAL A 55 -1.15 -1.41 -8.38
N ALA A 56 -1.93 -1.73 -7.36
CA ALA A 56 -2.22 -0.85 -6.23
C ALA A 56 -1.39 -1.29 -5.02
N TYR A 57 -0.62 -0.37 -4.47
CA TYR A 57 0.23 -0.60 -3.31
C TYR A 57 -0.18 0.35 -2.19
N ASP A 58 -0.50 -0.19 -1.03
CA ASP A 58 -0.85 0.61 0.14
C ASP A 58 0.24 0.48 1.20
N ILE A 59 0.81 1.59 1.65
CA ILE A 59 1.75 1.56 2.75
C ILE A 59 1.08 1.36 4.11
N VAL A 60 -0.23 1.55 4.21
CA VAL A 60 -1.00 1.19 5.40
C VAL A 60 -0.97 -0.34 5.54
N TYR A 61 -0.50 -0.83 6.68
CA TYR A 61 -0.40 -2.27 6.98
C TYR A 61 -1.45 -2.74 7.98
N ASN A 62 -2.10 -1.85 8.66
CA ASN A 62 -3.20 -2.17 9.57
C ASN A 62 -4.42 -1.28 9.24
N PRO A 63 -5.42 -1.84 8.64
CA PRO A 63 -5.64 -3.26 8.29
C PRO A 63 -4.78 -3.75 7.10
N LEU A 64 -4.59 -5.07 6.99
CA LEU A 64 -3.88 -5.66 5.84
C LEU A 64 -4.63 -5.43 4.52
N ARG A 65 -5.95 -5.52 4.56
CA ARG A 65 -6.82 -5.31 3.40
C ARG A 65 -7.60 -4.00 3.59
N THR A 66 -6.95 -2.90 3.26
CA THR A 66 -7.57 -1.57 3.30
C THR A 66 -8.70 -1.45 2.27
N LEU A 67 -9.57 -0.46 2.45
CA LEU A 67 -10.60 -0.17 1.45
C LEU A 67 -9.98 0.09 0.07
N PHE A 68 -8.86 0.83 0.03
CA PHE A 68 -8.09 1.10 -1.19
C PHE A 68 -7.72 -0.20 -1.91
N LEU A 69 -7.14 -1.17 -1.21
CA LEU A 69 -6.75 -2.46 -1.81
C LEU A 69 -7.95 -3.32 -2.21
N ARG A 70 -9.00 -3.33 -1.40
CA ARG A 70 -10.23 -4.09 -1.71
C ARG A 70 -10.90 -3.58 -2.98
N GLU A 71 -11.01 -2.26 -3.11
CA GLU A 71 -11.60 -1.65 -4.29
C GLU A 71 -10.74 -1.86 -5.54
N ALA A 72 -9.41 -1.75 -5.42
CA ALA A 72 -8.49 -2.05 -6.50
C ALA A 72 -8.65 -3.49 -7.00
N GLN A 73 -8.66 -4.45 -6.09
CA GLN A 73 -8.82 -5.86 -6.43
C GLN A 73 -10.15 -6.13 -7.12
N ALA A 74 -11.22 -5.50 -6.67
CA ALA A 74 -12.54 -5.64 -7.29
C ALA A 74 -12.59 -5.14 -8.74
N ARG A 75 -11.65 -4.27 -9.15
CA ARG A 75 -11.51 -3.76 -10.53
C ARG A 75 -10.40 -4.46 -11.31
N GLY A 76 -9.88 -5.57 -10.81
CA GLY A 76 -8.89 -6.37 -11.53
C GLY A 76 -7.44 -5.90 -11.37
N TRP A 77 -7.16 -4.97 -10.46
CA TRP A 77 -5.79 -4.56 -10.15
C TRP A 77 -5.09 -5.63 -9.31
N ALA A 78 -3.81 -5.83 -9.53
CA ALA A 78 -2.97 -6.54 -8.58
C ALA A 78 -2.74 -5.66 -7.34
N THR A 79 -2.52 -6.27 -6.18
CA THR A 79 -2.40 -5.51 -4.92
C THR A 79 -1.16 -5.93 -4.14
N ILE A 80 -0.55 -4.95 -3.47
CA ILE A 80 0.56 -5.15 -2.53
C ILE A 80 0.16 -4.49 -1.21
N SER A 81 0.15 -5.26 -0.12
CA SER A 81 -0.15 -4.72 1.20
C SER A 81 1.06 -4.03 1.82
N GLY A 82 0.81 -3.14 2.77
CA GLY A 82 1.85 -2.43 3.50
C GLY A 82 2.67 -3.30 4.45
N LEU A 83 2.25 -4.55 4.69
CA LEU A 83 2.97 -5.49 5.55
C LEU A 83 4.39 -5.74 5.03
N GLU A 84 4.57 -5.88 3.72
CA GLU A 84 5.90 -6.12 3.13
C GLU A 84 6.88 -5.00 3.47
N MET A 85 6.47 -3.76 3.26
CA MET A 85 7.32 -2.60 3.58
C MET A 85 7.58 -2.51 5.09
N PHE A 86 6.53 -2.69 5.89
CA PHE A 86 6.64 -2.66 7.35
C PHE A 86 7.62 -3.72 7.85
N PHE A 87 7.51 -4.94 7.36
CA PHE A 87 8.39 -6.04 7.77
C PHE A 87 9.83 -5.80 7.28
N ARG A 88 10.02 -5.41 6.02
CA ARG A 88 11.35 -5.20 5.44
C ARG A 88 12.13 -4.09 6.16
N GLN A 89 11.48 -2.99 6.51
CA GLN A 89 12.15 -1.94 7.28
C GLN A 89 12.49 -2.42 8.70
N GLY A 90 11.62 -3.21 9.30
CA GLY A 90 11.89 -3.81 10.61
C GLY A 90 13.07 -4.78 10.61
N GLU A 91 13.19 -5.61 9.58
CA GLU A 91 14.34 -6.50 9.36
C GLU A 91 15.64 -5.70 9.28
N ALA A 92 15.64 -4.63 8.49
CA ALA A 92 16.83 -3.79 8.33
C ALA A 92 17.25 -3.14 9.65
N GLN A 93 16.29 -2.61 10.41
CA GLN A 93 16.53 -2.06 11.74
C GLN A 93 17.08 -3.10 12.71
N PHE A 94 16.47 -4.26 12.77
CA PHE A 94 16.91 -5.36 13.65
C PHE A 94 18.35 -5.76 13.35
N ARG A 95 18.69 -5.92 12.07
CA ARG A 95 20.05 -6.24 11.64
C ARG A 95 21.05 -5.16 12.04
N LEU A 96 20.71 -3.88 11.89
CA LEU A 96 21.55 -2.76 12.29
C LEU A 96 21.82 -2.75 13.80
N TRP A 97 20.81 -3.09 14.61
CA TRP A 97 20.93 -3.03 16.06
C TRP A 97 21.58 -4.28 16.67
N THR A 98 21.35 -5.44 16.10
CA THR A 98 21.79 -6.73 16.68
C THR A 98 22.90 -7.42 15.90
N GLY A 99 23.13 -7.03 14.65
CA GLY A 99 24.01 -7.75 13.73
C GLY A 99 23.47 -9.10 13.27
N GLN A 100 22.21 -9.43 13.60
CA GLN A 100 21.59 -10.71 13.29
C GLN A 100 20.37 -10.53 12.39
N ASP A 101 20.01 -11.59 11.68
CA ASP A 101 18.79 -11.61 10.89
C ASP A 101 17.56 -11.80 11.79
N MET A 102 16.45 -11.14 11.43
CA MET A 102 15.21 -11.31 12.14
C MET A 102 14.66 -12.73 11.93
N PRO A 103 14.26 -13.45 13.00
CA PRO A 103 13.68 -14.78 12.85
C PRO A 103 12.41 -14.77 12.00
N GLN A 104 12.25 -15.77 11.14
CA GLN A 104 11.05 -15.91 10.31
C GLN A 104 9.77 -16.04 11.15
N ALA A 105 9.86 -16.60 12.35
CA ALA A 105 8.75 -16.70 13.27
C ALA A 105 8.16 -15.32 13.66
N ALA A 106 8.96 -14.26 13.64
CA ALA A 106 8.48 -12.90 13.91
C ALA A 106 7.50 -12.43 12.84
N ARG A 107 7.79 -12.72 11.57
CA ARG A 107 6.90 -12.40 10.46
C ARG A 107 5.58 -13.16 10.57
N LEU A 108 5.65 -14.46 10.82
CA LEU A 108 4.45 -15.30 10.97
C LEU A 108 3.58 -14.83 12.14
N ALA A 109 4.18 -14.46 13.27
CA ALA A 109 3.47 -13.92 14.42
C ALA A 109 2.75 -12.61 14.09
N LEU A 110 3.41 -11.71 13.35
CA LEU A 110 2.82 -10.45 12.93
C LEU A 110 1.64 -10.66 11.97
N GLU A 111 1.83 -11.51 10.97
CA GLU A 111 0.78 -11.85 10.01
C GLU A 111 -0.45 -12.43 10.72
N HIS A 112 -0.23 -13.34 11.65
CA HIS A 112 -1.30 -13.93 12.46
C HIS A 112 -2.04 -12.88 13.28
N GLN A 113 -1.30 -12.01 13.97
CA GLN A 113 -1.89 -10.97 14.81
C GLN A 113 -2.74 -9.98 14.00
N LEU A 114 -2.24 -9.52 12.85
CA LEU A 114 -2.97 -8.61 11.97
C LEU A 114 -4.17 -9.29 11.30
N GLY A 115 -4.04 -10.56 10.94
CA GLY A 115 -5.14 -11.35 10.41
C GLY A 115 -6.21 -11.67 11.45
N ALA A 116 -5.80 -12.02 12.66
CA ALA A 116 -6.73 -12.32 13.77
C ALA A 116 -7.56 -11.11 14.20
N ALA A 117 -7.00 -9.91 14.13
CA ALA A 117 -7.71 -8.66 14.46
C ALA A 117 -8.90 -8.38 13.54
N ARG A 118 -9.09 -9.18 12.47
CA ARG A 118 -10.12 -9.02 11.45
C ARG A 118 -11.09 -10.19 11.32
N ALA A 119 -10.83 -11.20 12.08
CA ALA A 119 -11.73 -12.36 12.09
C ALA A 119 -13.10 -12.01 12.70
#